data_e5568bf7369a31e832b6919dc14669ef
#
_entry.id   e5568bf7369a31e832b6919dc14669ef
#
_cell.length_a   1.000
_cell.length_b   1.000
_cell.length_c   1.000
_cell.angle_alpha   90.00
_cell.angle_beta   90.00
_cell.angle_gamma   90.00
#
_symmetry.space_group_name_H-M   'P 1'
#
loop_
_entity.id
_entity.type
_entity.pdbx_description
1 polymer ?
#
loop_
_entity_poly.entity_id
_entity_poly.type
_entity_poly.pdbx_seq_one_letter_code
_entity_poly.pdbx_strand_id
1 'polypeptide(L)'
;MAGVGGQGVILASDSLAEVAMRTGFDIKKSDALGMAQRGGSVVSHIRIGSKVFAPLIKKGEADFLVGFERLEAARCASYISPNGLAIINDQELPPLAVAGGAAPYPDQEKVAHLVSQYTKRLAFVPGLKIAQELGNARVAGVVLLGFLSAFLPVEVALWEEDIAGRVAAKFREINLKAFAQGRQEARVFSSTETEAKAVAHEEVSKRVRNTTRHSGRR
;
A
#
# COMPACT_ATOMS: atom_id res chain seq x y z
N MET A 1 2.26 -7.35 -1.91
CA MET A 1 2.16 -6.33 -2.97
C MET A 1 1.42 -6.92 -4.15
N ALA A 2 0.54 -6.18 -4.80
CA ALA A 2 -0.27 -6.66 -5.92
C ALA A 2 -0.36 -5.59 -7.02
N GLY A 3 -0.35 -6.01 -8.27
CA GLY A 3 -0.45 -5.10 -9.41
C GLY A 3 -0.44 -5.83 -10.75
N VAL A 4 -0.21 -5.09 -11.80
CA VAL A 4 -0.17 -5.58 -13.17
C VAL A 4 1.28 -5.64 -13.67
N GLY A 5 1.62 -6.64 -14.46
CA GLY A 5 2.95 -6.79 -15.07
C GLY A 5 3.39 -5.54 -15.82
N GLY A 6 4.56 -5.01 -15.44
CA GLY A 6 5.10 -3.75 -15.95
C GLY A 6 5.00 -2.55 -15.00
N GLN A 7 4.25 -2.65 -13.89
CA GLN A 7 4.14 -1.57 -12.89
C GLN A 7 5.30 -1.52 -11.89
N GLY A 8 6.23 -2.48 -11.92
CA GLY A 8 7.38 -2.52 -11.02
C GLY A 8 7.10 -3.16 -9.65
N VAL A 9 6.06 -4.00 -9.53
CA VAL A 9 5.73 -4.72 -8.28
C VAL A 9 6.92 -5.52 -7.76
N ILE A 10 7.59 -6.28 -8.64
CA ILE A 10 8.75 -7.10 -8.29
C ILE A 10 9.91 -6.21 -7.82
N LEU A 11 10.20 -5.11 -8.55
CA LEU A 11 11.28 -4.19 -8.18
C LEU A 11 11.04 -3.58 -6.79
N ALA A 12 9.81 -3.16 -6.50
CA ALA A 12 9.47 -2.59 -5.20
C ALA A 12 9.53 -3.65 -4.08
N SER A 13 9.10 -4.88 -4.36
CA SER A 13 9.20 -5.98 -3.40
C SER A 13 10.64 -6.41 -3.13
N ASP A 14 11.52 -6.36 -4.14
CA ASP A 14 12.96 -6.61 -3.99
C ASP A 14 13.63 -5.50 -3.17
N SER A 15 13.25 -4.24 -3.40
CA SER A 15 13.74 -3.11 -2.63
C SER A 15 13.35 -3.22 -1.16
N LEU A 16 12.08 -3.53 -0.86
CA LEU A 16 11.62 -3.78 0.51
C LEU A 16 12.40 -4.92 1.18
N ALA A 17 12.59 -6.04 0.48
CA ALA A 17 13.30 -7.20 0.99
C ALA A 17 14.76 -6.87 1.31
N GLU A 18 15.46 -6.21 0.39
CA GLU A 18 16.87 -5.80 0.54
C GLU A 18 17.05 -4.86 1.73
N VAL A 19 16.24 -3.81 1.80
CA VAL A 19 16.34 -2.82 2.88
C VAL A 19 16.04 -3.44 4.24
N ALA A 20 15.01 -4.30 4.34
CA ALA A 20 14.70 -5.00 5.58
C ALA A 20 15.81 -6.01 5.97
N MET A 21 16.43 -6.70 5.01
CA MET A 21 17.55 -7.60 5.26
C MET A 21 18.77 -6.85 5.80
N ARG A 22 19.06 -5.67 5.28
CA ARG A 22 20.17 -4.80 5.76
C ARG A 22 19.99 -4.32 7.19
N THR A 23 18.76 -4.33 7.71
CA THR A 23 18.46 -4.02 9.12
C THR A 23 18.48 -5.25 10.04
N GLY A 24 18.88 -6.42 9.51
CA GLY A 24 19.06 -7.66 10.30
C GLY A 24 17.82 -8.53 10.43
N PHE A 25 16.71 -8.22 9.71
CA PHE A 25 15.54 -9.08 9.68
C PHE A 25 15.77 -10.32 8.78
N ASP A 26 15.16 -11.44 9.15
CA ASP A 26 14.98 -12.59 8.27
C ASP A 26 13.81 -12.35 7.33
N ILE A 27 14.00 -12.68 6.05
CA ILE A 27 13.03 -12.39 5.00
C ILE A 27 12.78 -13.63 4.16
N LYS A 28 11.53 -13.84 3.83
CA LYS A 28 11.13 -14.79 2.79
C LYS A 28 10.19 -14.09 1.82
N LYS A 29 10.47 -14.23 0.54
CA LYS A 29 9.72 -13.64 -0.56
C LYS A 29 9.28 -14.72 -1.54
N SER A 30 8.10 -14.56 -2.13
CA SER A 30 7.59 -15.39 -3.22
C SER A 30 6.75 -14.54 -4.16
N ASP A 31 7.03 -14.65 -5.44
CA ASP A 31 6.32 -13.94 -6.49
C ASP A 31 5.43 -14.92 -7.27
N ALA A 32 4.16 -14.55 -7.45
CA ALA A 32 3.23 -15.22 -8.32
C ALA A 32 2.96 -14.33 -9.53
N LEU A 33 3.31 -14.82 -10.71
CA LEU A 33 3.14 -14.12 -11.97
C LEU A 33 1.99 -14.76 -12.75
N GLY A 34 1.05 -13.95 -13.20
CA GLY A 34 0.03 -14.43 -14.16
C GLY A 34 0.67 -14.88 -15.47
N MET A 35 -0.02 -15.76 -16.21
CA MET A 35 0.49 -16.35 -17.46
C MET A 35 0.80 -15.33 -18.56
N ALA A 36 0.23 -14.12 -18.50
CA ALA A 36 0.53 -13.04 -19.42
C ALA A 36 1.78 -12.28 -18.95
N GLN A 37 2.85 -12.28 -19.76
CA GLN A 37 4.10 -11.56 -19.45
C GLN A 37 3.91 -10.03 -19.33
N ARG A 38 2.89 -9.45 -19.99
CA ARG A 38 2.49 -8.05 -19.87
C ARG A 38 0.99 -7.97 -19.63
N GLY A 39 0.57 -7.12 -18.69
CA GLY A 39 -0.85 -6.94 -18.36
C GLY A 39 -1.45 -8.06 -17.49
N GLY A 40 -0.68 -9.09 -17.11
CA GLY A 40 -1.11 -10.13 -16.17
C GLY A 40 -0.98 -9.67 -14.70
N SER A 41 -1.77 -10.28 -13.82
CA SER A 41 -1.67 -10.07 -12.38
C SER A 41 -0.31 -10.49 -11.84
N VAL A 42 0.26 -9.67 -10.97
CA VAL A 42 1.53 -9.93 -10.26
C VAL A 42 1.26 -9.78 -8.78
N VAL A 43 1.54 -10.83 -8.01
CA VAL A 43 1.42 -10.80 -6.55
C VAL A 43 2.74 -11.19 -5.92
N SER A 44 3.27 -10.34 -5.05
CA SER A 44 4.49 -10.59 -4.28
C SER A 44 4.14 -10.70 -2.80
N HIS A 45 4.39 -11.86 -2.21
CA HIS A 45 4.33 -12.10 -0.78
C HIS A 45 5.71 -11.85 -0.18
N ILE A 46 5.78 -10.97 0.83
CA ILE A 46 7.01 -10.67 1.56
C ILE A 46 6.70 -10.84 3.05
N ARG A 47 7.42 -11.72 3.72
CA ARG A 47 7.36 -11.85 5.19
C ARG A 47 8.69 -11.40 5.77
N ILE A 48 8.60 -10.55 6.78
CA ILE A 48 9.73 -9.92 7.47
C ILE A 48 9.57 -10.18 8.96
N GLY A 49 10.63 -10.62 9.61
CA GLY A 49 10.60 -10.89 11.06
C GLY A 49 11.96 -11.28 11.61
N SER A 50 12.04 -11.59 12.91
CA SER A 50 13.27 -12.11 13.52
C SER A 50 13.63 -13.50 12.98
N LYS A 51 12.65 -14.29 12.59
CA LYS A 51 12.79 -15.56 11.90
C LYS A 51 11.54 -15.88 11.10
N VAL A 52 11.69 -16.22 9.83
CA VAL A 52 10.61 -16.50 8.89
C VAL A 52 10.84 -17.86 8.23
N PHE A 53 9.86 -18.77 8.34
CA PHE A 53 9.97 -20.13 7.82
C PHE A 53 9.37 -20.34 6.43
N ALA A 54 8.41 -19.50 6.03
CA ALA A 54 7.73 -19.61 4.74
C ALA A 54 7.33 -18.24 4.20
N PRO A 55 7.39 -18.02 2.87
CA PRO A 55 7.08 -16.71 2.27
C PRO A 55 5.58 -16.42 2.17
N LEU A 56 4.74 -17.44 2.01
CA LEU A 56 3.31 -17.24 1.72
C LEU A 56 2.57 -16.69 2.94
N ILE A 57 1.81 -15.63 2.72
CA ILE A 57 0.94 -15.01 3.70
C ILE A 57 -0.45 -15.62 3.54
N LYS A 58 -1.07 -16.06 4.62
CA LYS A 58 -2.45 -16.55 4.60
C LYS A 58 -3.43 -15.38 4.55
N LYS A 59 -4.68 -15.68 4.16
CA LYS A 59 -5.77 -14.70 4.20
C LYS A 59 -5.96 -14.18 5.62
N GLY A 60 -6.12 -12.86 5.75
CA GLY A 60 -6.29 -12.18 7.03
C GLY A 60 -5.00 -11.96 7.84
N GLU A 61 -3.81 -12.28 7.31
CA GLU A 61 -2.53 -12.17 8.05
C GLU A 61 -1.61 -11.03 7.57
N ALA A 62 -1.92 -10.35 6.46
CA ALA A 62 -1.05 -9.29 5.96
C ALA A 62 -1.19 -8.00 6.77
N ASP A 63 -0.08 -7.46 7.26
CA ASP A 63 -0.04 -6.14 7.92
C ASP A 63 -0.19 -5.00 6.90
N PHE A 64 0.31 -5.21 5.69
CA PHE A 64 0.25 -4.24 4.60
C PHE A 64 -0.21 -4.92 3.30
N LEU A 65 -1.16 -4.29 2.62
CA LEU A 65 -1.50 -4.56 1.23
C LEU A 65 -1.10 -3.35 0.39
N VAL A 66 -0.09 -3.50 -0.45
CA VAL A 66 0.31 -2.44 -1.40
C VAL A 66 -0.21 -2.81 -2.78
N GLY A 67 -1.24 -2.11 -3.21
CA GLY A 67 -1.86 -2.26 -4.53
C GLY A 67 -1.33 -1.24 -5.52
N PHE A 68 -0.68 -1.69 -6.58
CA PHE A 68 -0.17 -0.83 -7.65
C PHE A 68 -1.28 -0.38 -8.61
N GLU A 69 -2.43 -1.05 -8.50
CA GLU A 69 -3.61 -0.85 -9.33
C GLU A 69 -4.86 -1.23 -8.51
N ARG A 70 -5.97 -0.51 -8.70
CA ARG A 70 -7.18 -0.64 -7.89
C ARG A 70 -7.80 -2.03 -7.91
N LEU A 71 -7.96 -2.64 -9.08
CA LEU A 71 -8.60 -3.94 -9.22
C LEU A 71 -7.74 -5.06 -8.63
N GLU A 72 -6.42 -5.01 -8.83
CA GLU A 72 -5.49 -5.99 -8.26
C GLU A 72 -5.44 -5.87 -6.72
N ALA A 73 -5.53 -4.66 -6.18
CA ALA A 73 -5.69 -4.45 -4.75
C ALA A 73 -6.98 -5.09 -4.22
N ALA A 74 -8.12 -4.86 -4.88
CA ALA A 74 -9.41 -5.45 -4.51
C ALA A 74 -9.38 -6.99 -4.55
N ARG A 75 -8.73 -7.59 -5.55
CA ARG A 75 -8.55 -9.06 -5.67
C ARG A 75 -7.75 -9.64 -4.51
N CYS A 76 -6.81 -8.88 -3.99
CA CYS A 76 -5.93 -9.29 -2.87
C CYS A 76 -6.43 -8.82 -1.49
N ALA A 77 -7.57 -8.13 -1.42
CA ALA A 77 -8.08 -7.57 -0.16
C ALA A 77 -8.25 -8.62 0.95
N SER A 78 -8.61 -9.87 0.59
CA SER A 78 -8.78 -10.95 1.58
C SER A 78 -7.50 -11.34 2.32
N TYR A 79 -6.32 -10.92 1.87
CA TYR A 79 -5.07 -11.21 2.58
C TYR A 79 -4.82 -10.27 3.75
N ILE A 80 -5.39 -9.05 3.73
CA ILE A 80 -5.10 -8.04 4.76
C ILE A 80 -5.75 -8.42 6.09
N SER A 81 -5.03 -8.16 7.17
CA SER A 81 -5.55 -8.34 8.53
C SER A 81 -6.51 -7.19 8.91
N PRO A 82 -7.39 -7.37 9.90
CA PRO A 82 -8.32 -6.32 10.33
C PRO A 82 -7.66 -5.00 10.76
N ASN A 83 -6.42 -5.08 11.26
CA ASN A 83 -5.62 -3.93 11.68
C ASN A 83 -4.60 -3.49 10.62
N GLY A 84 -4.50 -4.24 9.52
CA GLY A 84 -3.58 -3.97 8.43
C GLY A 84 -3.92 -2.70 7.65
N LEU A 85 -2.94 -2.12 6.98
CA LEU A 85 -3.08 -0.91 6.16
C LEU A 85 -3.06 -1.28 4.67
N ALA A 86 -4.15 -0.97 3.97
CA ALA A 86 -4.22 -1.04 2.51
C ALA A 86 -3.74 0.29 1.91
N ILE A 87 -2.69 0.23 1.11
CA ILE A 87 -2.07 1.35 0.38
C ILE A 87 -2.33 1.09 -1.10
N ILE A 88 -3.22 1.84 -1.72
CA ILE A 88 -3.67 1.59 -3.08
C ILE A 88 -3.31 2.77 -3.98
N ASN A 89 -2.54 2.51 -5.03
CA ASN A 89 -2.33 3.50 -6.08
C ASN A 89 -3.65 3.82 -6.76
N ASP A 90 -3.97 5.09 -6.84
CA ASP A 90 -5.16 5.58 -7.54
C ASP A 90 -4.95 5.52 -9.06
N GLN A 91 -4.86 4.29 -9.57
CA GLN A 91 -4.60 3.98 -10.97
C GLN A 91 -5.54 2.88 -11.44
N GLU A 92 -6.03 3.04 -12.66
CA GLU A 92 -6.82 2.06 -13.40
C GLU A 92 -6.00 1.49 -14.56
N LEU A 93 -5.96 0.16 -14.65
CA LEU A 93 -5.44 -0.58 -15.80
C LEU A 93 -6.44 -1.68 -16.16
N PRO A 94 -7.49 -1.36 -16.93
CA PRO A 94 -8.54 -2.32 -17.26
C PRO A 94 -7.97 -3.57 -17.93
N PRO A 95 -8.27 -4.78 -17.41
CA PRO A 95 -7.93 -6.03 -18.09
C PRO A 95 -8.61 -6.10 -19.47
N LEU A 96 -8.10 -6.94 -20.37
CA LEU A 96 -8.65 -7.11 -21.72
C LEU A 96 -10.16 -7.40 -21.73
N ALA A 97 -10.66 -8.17 -20.77
CA ALA A 97 -12.09 -8.46 -20.64
C ALA A 97 -12.92 -7.20 -20.35
N VAL A 98 -12.40 -6.29 -19.55
CA VAL A 98 -13.04 -5.00 -19.25
C VAL A 98 -12.88 -4.04 -20.43
N ALA A 99 -11.71 -3.96 -21.03
CA ALA A 99 -11.45 -3.13 -22.21
C ALA A 99 -12.30 -3.58 -23.41
N GLY A 100 -12.65 -4.88 -23.50
CA GLY A 100 -13.57 -5.46 -24.48
C GLY A 100 -15.06 -5.30 -24.17
N GLY A 101 -15.41 -4.58 -23.08
CA GLY A 101 -16.81 -4.30 -22.71
C GLY A 101 -17.54 -5.46 -22.01
N ALA A 102 -16.86 -6.55 -21.63
CA ALA A 102 -17.48 -7.71 -20.99
C ALA A 102 -17.91 -7.43 -19.52
N ALA A 103 -17.30 -6.42 -18.87
CA ALA A 103 -17.67 -5.99 -17.52
C ALA A 103 -17.22 -4.53 -17.29
N PRO A 104 -17.93 -3.75 -16.42
CA PRO A 104 -17.47 -2.42 -16.04
C PRO A 104 -16.25 -2.52 -15.12
N TYR A 105 -15.31 -1.57 -15.24
CA TYR A 105 -14.24 -1.41 -14.27
C TYR A 105 -14.83 -0.82 -12.96
N PRO A 106 -14.46 -1.37 -11.78
CA PRO A 106 -14.98 -0.84 -10.52
C PRO A 106 -14.42 0.57 -10.25
N ASP A 107 -15.28 1.50 -9.90
CA ASP A 107 -14.89 2.82 -9.43
C ASP A 107 -14.17 2.75 -8.07
N GLN A 108 -13.63 3.89 -7.65
CA GLN A 108 -12.88 3.98 -6.39
C GLN A 108 -13.75 3.63 -5.17
N GLU A 109 -15.02 4.04 -5.17
CA GLU A 109 -15.96 3.78 -4.06
C GLU A 109 -16.22 2.29 -3.92
N LYS A 110 -16.43 1.58 -5.03
CA LYS A 110 -16.63 0.14 -5.03
C LYS A 110 -15.39 -0.61 -4.56
N VAL A 111 -14.20 -0.18 -4.99
CA VAL A 111 -12.93 -0.74 -4.48
C VAL A 111 -12.79 -0.47 -2.99
N ALA A 112 -13.06 0.75 -2.54
CA ALA A 112 -13.03 1.11 -1.11
C ALA A 112 -14.02 0.25 -0.30
N HIS A 113 -15.24 0.05 -0.79
CA HIS A 113 -16.24 -0.81 -0.16
C HIS A 113 -15.75 -2.26 -0.03
N LEU A 114 -15.19 -2.84 -1.09
CA LEU A 114 -14.64 -4.20 -1.08
C LEU A 114 -13.50 -4.37 -0.08
N VAL A 115 -12.55 -3.44 -0.05
CA VAL A 115 -11.40 -3.48 0.87
C VAL A 115 -11.84 -3.24 2.31
N SER A 116 -12.82 -2.35 2.55
CA SER A 116 -13.31 -2.02 3.89
C SER A 116 -14.01 -3.17 4.61
N GLN A 117 -14.33 -4.25 3.91
CA GLN A 117 -14.81 -5.49 4.52
C GLN A 117 -13.72 -6.22 5.32
N TYR A 118 -12.45 -5.95 5.03
CA TYR A 118 -11.30 -6.60 5.65
C TYR A 118 -10.54 -5.67 6.59
N THR A 119 -10.36 -4.39 6.24
CA THR A 119 -9.70 -3.40 7.09
C THR A 119 -10.38 -2.04 7.01
N LYS A 120 -10.28 -1.25 8.08
CA LYS A 120 -10.71 0.16 8.11
C LYS A 120 -9.59 1.13 7.75
N ARG A 121 -8.35 0.64 7.62
CA ARG A 121 -7.19 1.46 7.32
C ARG A 121 -6.88 1.36 5.83
N LEU A 122 -7.38 2.31 5.07
CA LEU A 122 -7.28 2.36 3.61
C LEU A 122 -6.80 3.75 3.17
N ALA A 123 -5.71 3.77 2.40
CA ALA A 123 -5.18 4.96 1.76
C ALA A 123 -5.21 4.80 0.23
N PHE A 124 -5.86 5.73 -0.48
CA PHE A 124 -5.65 5.90 -1.91
C PHE A 124 -4.53 6.90 -2.12
N VAL A 125 -3.46 6.48 -2.78
CA VAL A 125 -2.27 7.28 -3.04
C VAL A 125 -2.29 7.73 -4.50
N PRO A 126 -2.19 9.03 -4.81
CA PRO A 126 -2.17 9.52 -6.19
C PRO A 126 -0.79 9.29 -6.86
N GLY A 127 -0.26 8.07 -6.75
CA GLY A 127 1.11 7.74 -7.13
C GLY A 127 1.40 7.94 -8.62
N LEU A 128 0.43 7.62 -9.50
CA LEU A 128 0.57 7.88 -10.93
C LEU A 128 0.59 9.38 -11.23
N LYS A 129 -0.30 10.15 -10.60
CA LYS A 129 -0.36 11.62 -10.77
C LYS A 129 0.96 12.25 -10.33
N ILE A 130 1.45 11.94 -9.14
CA ILE A 130 2.74 12.43 -8.63
C ILE A 130 3.88 12.07 -9.59
N ALA A 131 3.92 10.83 -10.08
CA ALA A 131 4.96 10.38 -11.01
C ALA A 131 4.90 11.14 -12.34
N GLN A 132 3.71 11.46 -12.85
CA GLN A 132 3.51 12.26 -14.05
C GLN A 132 3.97 13.71 -13.84
N GLU A 133 3.64 14.33 -12.72
CA GLU A 133 4.08 15.68 -12.35
C GLU A 133 5.61 15.77 -12.22
N LEU A 134 6.27 14.69 -11.76
CA LEU A 134 7.72 14.54 -11.76
C LEU A 134 8.31 14.28 -13.16
N GLY A 135 7.49 14.05 -14.18
CA GLY A 135 7.91 13.83 -15.56
C GLY A 135 8.16 12.36 -15.95
N ASN A 136 7.86 11.38 -15.09
CA ASN A 136 8.04 9.95 -15.43
C ASN A 136 7.05 9.03 -14.71
N ALA A 137 6.01 8.62 -15.40
CA ALA A 137 4.98 7.72 -14.87
C ALA A 137 5.53 6.40 -14.30
N ARG A 138 6.73 5.96 -14.70
CA ARG A 138 7.36 4.71 -14.22
C ARG A 138 7.77 4.77 -12.75
N VAL A 139 7.91 5.96 -12.15
CA VAL A 139 8.27 6.09 -10.73
C VAL A 139 7.08 5.99 -9.78
N ALA A 140 5.87 5.74 -10.28
CA ALA A 140 4.67 5.58 -9.44
C ALA A 140 4.82 4.50 -8.35
N GLY A 141 5.46 3.37 -8.67
CA GLY A 141 5.77 2.32 -7.69
C GLY A 141 6.72 2.79 -6.58
N VAL A 142 7.62 3.73 -6.89
CA VAL A 142 8.54 4.31 -5.89
C VAL A 142 7.80 5.27 -4.96
N VAL A 143 6.75 5.97 -5.43
CA VAL A 143 5.85 6.76 -4.57
C VAL A 143 5.17 5.85 -3.54
N LEU A 144 4.64 4.70 -3.98
CA LEU A 144 4.02 3.72 -3.07
C LEU A 144 5.03 3.15 -2.05
N LEU A 145 6.26 2.88 -2.50
CA LEU A 145 7.33 2.42 -1.62
C LEU A 145 7.69 3.49 -0.57
N GLY A 146 7.74 4.76 -0.97
CA GLY A 146 7.90 5.89 -0.07
C GLY A 146 6.78 5.97 0.98
N PHE A 147 5.53 5.80 0.56
CA PHE A 147 4.39 5.76 1.47
C PHE A 147 4.53 4.62 2.48
N LEU A 148 4.77 3.40 2.02
CA LEU A 148 4.96 2.21 2.87
C LEU A 148 6.10 2.40 3.87
N SER A 149 7.23 2.99 3.42
CA SER A 149 8.43 3.17 4.25
C SER A 149 8.19 3.99 5.52
N ALA A 150 7.17 4.85 5.55
CA ALA A 150 6.83 5.66 6.71
C ALA A 150 6.24 4.83 7.87
N PHE A 151 5.80 3.60 7.60
CA PHE A 151 5.21 2.69 8.59
C PHE A 151 6.16 1.55 8.99
N LEU A 152 7.39 1.56 8.49
CA LEU A 152 8.38 0.52 8.77
C LEU A 152 9.53 1.10 9.60
N PRO A 153 10.08 0.33 10.57
CA PRO A 153 11.17 0.78 11.43
C PRO A 153 12.52 0.66 10.71
N VAL A 154 12.66 1.37 9.59
CA VAL A 154 13.84 1.34 8.72
C VAL A 154 14.27 2.76 8.41
N GLU A 155 15.55 3.03 8.59
CA GLU A 155 16.14 4.34 8.33
C GLU A 155 15.95 4.78 6.87
N VAL A 156 15.57 6.05 6.68
CA VAL A 156 15.30 6.64 5.36
C VAL A 156 16.49 6.52 4.43
N ALA A 157 17.69 6.74 4.96
CA ALA A 157 18.93 6.68 4.19
C ALA A 157 19.17 5.31 3.51
N LEU A 158 18.76 4.21 4.17
CA LEU A 158 18.88 2.86 3.60
C LEU A 158 17.96 2.67 2.37
N TRP A 159 16.76 3.25 2.43
CA TRP A 159 15.84 3.25 1.29
C TRP A 159 16.39 4.07 0.12
N GLU A 160 16.88 5.28 0.42
CA GLU A 160 17.42 6.18 -0.61
C GLU A 160 18.66 5.57 -1.30
N GLU A 161 19.53 4.94 -0.54
CA GLU A 161 20.70 4.23 -1.06
C GLU A 161 20.30 3.06 -1.97
N ASP A 162 19.36 2.19 -1.52
CA ASP A 162 18.89 1.06 -2.31
C ASP A 162 18.22 1.54 -3.62
N ILE A 163 17.32 2.51 -3.54
CA ILE A 163 16.64 3.09 -4.71
C ILE A 163 17.67 3.68 -5.69
N ALA A 164 18.63 4.46 -5.20
CA ALA A 164 19.67 5.06 -6.04
C ALA A 164 20.58 4.03 -6.69
N GLY A 165 20.84 2.91 -6.00
CA GLY A 165 21.66 1.80 -6.49
C GLY A 165 20.97 0.97 -7.59
N ARG A 166 19.63 0.91 -7.59
CA ARG A 166 18.83 0.10 -8.54
C ARG A 166 18.58 0.76 -9.88
N VAL A 167 18.83 2.06 -10.01
CA VAL A 167 18.51 2.83 -11.21
C VAL A 167 19.76 3.45 -11.82
N ALA A 168 19.76 3.63 -13.14
CA ALA A 168 20.83 4.36 -13.82
C ALA A 168 20.96 5.80 -13.27
N ALA A 169 22.17 6.35 -13.25
CA ALA A 169 22.49 7.64 -12.64
C ALA A 169 21.53 8.78 -13.03
N LYS A 170 21.14 8.84 -14.31
CA LYS A 170 20.20 9.84 -14.84
C LYS A 170 18.78 9.78 -14.28
N PHE A 171 18.42 8.67 -13.63
CA PHE A 171 17.09 8.50 -13.03
C PHE A 171 17.09 8.55 -11.49
N ARG A 172 18.26 8.67 -10.85
CA ARG A 172 18.36 8.68 -9.39
C ARG A 172 17.56 9.79 -8.76
N GLU A 173 17.74 11.00 -9.23
CA GLU A 173 17.07 12.18 -8.68
C GLU A 173 15.55 12.06 -8.71
N ILE A 174 14.98 11.67 -9.86
CA ILE A 174 13.52 11.53 -9.99
C ILE A 174 12.95 10.42 -9.11
N ASN A 175 13.69 9.30 -8.93
CA ASN A 175 13.26 8.22 -8.05
C ASN A 175 13.33 8.65 -6.57
N LEU A 176 14.35 9.37 -6.15
CA LEU A 176 14.45 9.90 -4.78
C LEU A 176 13.36 10.95 -4.50
N LYS A 177 13.05 11.83 -5.46
CA LYS A 177 11.91 12.76 -5.36
C LYS A 177 10.58 12.02 -5.23
N ALA A 178 10.36 10.98 -6.03
CA ALA A 178 9.15 10.16 -5.97
C ALA A 178 9.00 9.47 -4.60
N PHE A 179 10.09 8.91 -4.07
CA PHE A 179 10.12 8.32 -2.74
C PHE A 179 9.78 9.35 -1.64
N ALA A 180 10.38 10.53 -1.68
CA ALA A 180 10.13 11.60 -0.72
C ALA A 180 8.66 12.08 -0.76
N GLN A 181 8.08 12.22 -1.96
CA GLN A 181 6.66 12.56 -2.12
C GLN A 181 5.74 11.48 -1.52
N GLY A 182 6.04 10.20 -1.74
CA GLY A 182 5.29 9.10 -1.12
C GLY A 182 5.32 9.16 0.41
N ARG A 183 6.46 9.49 1.01
CA ARG A 183 6.58 9.71 2.45
C ARG A 183 5.76 10.91 2.93
N GLN A 184 5.67 11.96 2.12
CA GLN A 184 4.83 13.12 2.44
C GLN A 184 3.34 12.75 2.45
N GLU A 185 2.86 11.99 1.45
CA GLU A 185 1.49 11.46 1.42
C GLU A 185 1.17 10.61 2.66
N ALA A 186 2.12 9.80 3.12
CA ALA A 186 1.95 8.99 4.33
C ALA A 186 1.81 9.84 5.60
N ARG A 187 2.50 10.99 5.69
CA ARG A 187 2.35 11.93 6.82
C ARG A 187 0.96 12.56 6.83
N VAL A 188 0.46 12.98 5.66
CA VAL A 188 -0.90 13.52 5.53
C VAL A 188 -1.93 12.48 5.96
N PHE A 189 -1.80 11.25 5.47
CA PHE A 189 -2.69 10.15 5.85
C PHE A 189 -2.67 9.90 7.37
N SER A 190 -1.50 9.84 7.99
CA SER A 190 -1.35 9.57 9.43
C SER A 190 -1.96 10.68 10.29
N SER A 191 -1.86 11.94 9.89
CA SER A 191 -2.51 13.05 10.60
C SER A 191 -4.04 12.94 10.54
N THR A 192 -4.58 12.62 9.37
CA THR A 192 -6.03 12.43 9.18
C THR A 192 -6.56 11.22 9.98
N GLU A 193 -5.83 10.09 10.04
CA GLU A 193 -6.21 8.95 10.89
C GLU A 193 -6.24 9.34 12.38
N THR A 194 -5.29 10.13 12.83
CA THR A 194 -5.20 10.57 14.23
C THR A 194 -6.36 11.50 14.60
N GLU A 195 -6.67 12.46 13.74
CA GLU A 195 -7.81 13.36 13.91
C GLU A 195 -9.14 12.61 13.93
N ALA A 196 -9.36 11.67 13.01
CA ALA A 196 -10.57 10.86 12.96
C ALA A 196 -10.76 10.02 14.24
N LYS A 197 -9.68 9.44 14.78
CA LYS A 197 -9.71 8.69 16.04
C LYS A 197 -10.02 9.61 17.23
N ALA A 198 -9.47 10.82 17.27
CA ALA A 198 -9.73 11.80 18.34
C ALA A 198 -11.20 12.23 18.35
N VAL A 199 -11.77 12.54 17.18
CA VAL A 199 -13.19 12.91 17.04
C VAL A 199 -14.11 11.77 17.49
N ALA A 200 -13.85 10.54 17.03
CA ALA A 200 -14.63 9.36 17.43
C ALA A 200 -14.59 9.13 18.96
N HIS A 201 -13.42 9.29 19.57
CA HIS A 201 -13.26 9.18 21.04
C HIS A 201 -14.04 10.26 21.81
N GLU A 202 -14.04 11.48 21.30
CA GLU A 202 -14.80 12.60 21.90
C GLU A 202 -16.32 12.37 21.80
N GLU A 203 -16.81 11.88 20.66
CA GLU A 203 -18.22 11.55 20.49
C GLU A 203 -18.69 10.43 21.43
N VAL A 204 -17.89 9.37 21.57
CA VAL A 204 -18.16 8.28 22.52
C VAL A 204 -18.20 8.81 23.95
N SER A 205 -17.24 9.66 24.32
CA SER A 205 -17.15 10.27 25.66
C SER A 205 -18.34 11.21 25.95
N LYS A 206 -18.84 11.93 24.95
CA LYS A 206 -20.07 12.76 25.07
C LYS A 206 -21.33 11.89 25.25
N ARG A 207 -21.46 10.78 24.53
CA ARG A 207 -22.57 9.84 24.67
C ARG A 207 -22.61 9.22 26.05
N VAL A 208 -21.48 8.74 26.57
CA VAL A 208 -21.37 8.15 27.91
C VAL A 208 -21.75 9.17 28.99
N ARG A 209 -21.27 10.42 28.91
CA ARG A 209 -21.63 11.50 29.86
C ARG A 209 -23.11 11.86 29.83
N ASN A 210 -23.78 11.81 28.68
CA ASN A 210 -25.19 12.10 28.57
C ASN A 210 -26.06 10.94 29.11
N THR A 211 -25.63 9.70 28.96
CA THR A 211 -26.34 8.53 29.50
C THR A 211 -26.30 8.50 31.04
N THR A 212 -25.16 8.86 31.65
CA THR A 212 -25.04 8.94 33.12
C THR A 212 -25.84 10.08 33.74
N ARG A 213 -26.10 11.18 33.02
CA ARG A 213 -26.95 12.27 33.51
C ARG A 213 -28.44 11.93 33.51
N HIS A 214 -28.92 11.00 32.70
CA HIS A 214 -30.31 10.57 32.66
C HIS A 214 -30.64 9.47 33.69
N SER A 215 -29.69 8.68 34.13
CA SER A 215 -29.92 7.63 35.13
C SER A 215 -29.88 8.09 36.59
N GLY A 216 -29.48 9.34 36.85
CA GLY A 216 -29.41 9.94 38.19
C GLY A 216 -30.66 10.75 38.60
N ARG A 217 -31.76 10.69 37.85
CA ARG A 217 -33.02 11.41 38.14
C ARG A 217 -34.21 10.46 38.33
N ARG A 218 -33.98 9.35 39.00
CA ARG A 218 -35.12 8.53 39.51
C ARG A 218 -34.98 8.32 41.01
#